data_1ca997f8ad30c2bf6187b447c1e8b69d
#
_entry.id   1ca997f8ad30c2bf6187b447c1e8b69d
#
_cell.length_a   1.000
_cell.length_b   1.000
_cell.length_c   1.000
_cell.angle_alpha   90.00
_cell.angle_beta   90.00
_cell.angle_gamma   90.00
#
_symmetry.space_group_name_H-M   'P 1'
#
loop_
_entity.id
_entity.type
_entity.pdbx_description
1 polymer ?
#
loop_
_entity_poly.entity_id
_entity_poly.type
_entity_poly.pdbx_seq_one_letter_code
_entity_poly.pdbx_strand_id
1 'polypeptide(L)'
;GTSGCLPKTAWPPTSEAVAWYQKAADAGSAAAMCDLGVCYERGEGVERDLSRAVSLYRQAAEAGNAAGQCNLGFLYESGEGVEQSWEDAVRWYRAAAEQGMPRAQCNLAWCYEYGKGVEQNWKRAVHWYRQAADQEDPRGMFCMGVCYKRGIGVAQDWEEAVRWYQKAAGTGYAAAQCNLGVCYERGEGVEKDIARAVELYRQAAEQEDAAGQCNLGYLYEIG
;
A
#
# COMPACT_ATOMS: atom_id res chain seq x y z
N GLY A 1 4.79 4.88 2.95
CA GLY A 1 4.11 4.13 3.99
C GLY A 1 3.09 5.01 4.66
N THR A 2 1.81 4.87 4.34
CA THR A 2 0.74 5.57 5.07
C THR A 2 -0.06 4.53 5.80
N SER A 3 0.22 4.35 7.11
CA SER A 3 -0.73 3.77 8.04
C SER A 3 -1.95 4.67 8.10
N GLY A 4 -3.15 4.14 8.12
CA GLY A 4 -4.28 4.99 8.42
C GLY A 4 -5.62 4.39 8.10
N CYS A 5 -6.43 4.21 9.11
CA CYS A 5 -7.87 4.04 9.00
C CYS A 5 -8.55 5.33 8.54
N LEU A 6 -7.95 6.50 8.85
CA LEU A 6 -8.49 7.80 8.47
C LEU A 6 -7.96 8.20 7.09
N PRO A 7 -8.82 8.67 6.16
CA PRO A 7 -8.38 9.41 5.00
C PRO A 7 -7.56 10.61 5.49
N LYS A 8 -6.58 11.08 4.70
CA LYS A 8 -5.89 12.35 4.98
C LYS A 8 -6.96 13.44 5.04
N THR A 9 -7.45 13.74 6.25
CA THR A 9 -8.25 14.93 6.47
C THR A 9 -7.34 16.14 6.28
N ALA A 10 -7.85 17.22 5.71
CA ALA A 10 -7.10 18.46 5.50
C ALA A 10 -6.56 19.06 6.83
N TRP A 11 -6.98 18.51 7.97
CA TRP A 11 -6.61 18.91 9.32
C TRP A 11 -6.31 17.67 10.18
N PRO A 12 -5.19 17.66 10.93
CA PRO A 12 -4.92 16.60 11.90
C PRO A 12 -6.02 16.59 12.98
N PRO A 13 -6.35 15.42 13.57
CA PRO A 13 -7.30 15.33 14.66
C PRO A 13 -6.92 16.29 15.80
N THR A 14 -7.92 17.01 16.31
CA THR A 14 -7.75 17.88 17.49
C THR A 14 -7.75 17.04 18.77
N SER A 15 -7.29 17.62 19.87
CA SER A 15 -7.41 16.99 21.20
C SER A 15 -8.85 16.65 21.58
N GLU A 16 -9.83 17.43 21.07
CA GLU A 16 -11.25 17.14 21.26
C GLU A 16 -11.69 15.88 20.48
N ALA A 17 -11.22 15.72 19.24
CA ALA A 17 -11.49 14.51 18.45
C ALA A 17 -10.94 13.27 19.14
N VAL A 18 -9.71 13.35 19.66
CA VAL A 18 -9.09 12.27 20.43
C VAL A 18 -9.91 11.92 21.68
N ALA A 19 -10.43 12.92 22.41
CA ALA A 19 -11.30 12.67 23.56
C ALA A 19 -12.60 11.91 23.17
N TRP A 20 -13.15 12.18 22.01
CA TRP A 20 -14.32 11.43 21.50
C TRP A 20 -13.94 10.02 21.05
N TYR A 21 -12.80 9.83 20.38
CA TYR A 21 -12.31 8.48 20.06
C TYR A 21 -12.06 7.66 21.32
N GLN A 22 -11.48 8.27 22.38
CA GLN A 22 -11.30 7.61 23.66
C GLN A 22 -12.62 7.12 24.26
N LYS A 23 -13.62 8.01 24.33
CA LYS A 23 -14.96 7.62 24.84
C LYS A 23 -15.59 6.49 24.05
N ALA A 24 -15.46 6.52 22.72
CA ALA A 24 -15.99 5.46 21.87
C ALA A 24 -15.21 4.14 22.02
N ALA A 25 -13.89 4.22 22.17
CA ALA A 25 -13.04 3.07 22.43
C ALA A 25 -13.37 2.44 23.79
N ASP A 26 -13.55 3.25 24.84
CA ASP A 26 -13.96 2.79 26.17
C ASP A 26 -15.35 2.13 26.14
N ALA A 27 -16.21 2.54 25.22
CA ALA A 27 -17.51 1.90 24.95
C ALA A 27 -17.40 0.64 24.06
N GLY A 28 -16.20 0.19 23.71
CA GLY A 28 -15.96 -1.05 22.97
C GLY A 28 -15.95 -0.90 21.44
N SER A 29 -15.92 0.31 20.89
CA SER A 29 -15.84 0.51 19.44
C SER A 29 -14.47 0.15 18.88
N ALA A 30 -14.34 -0.96 18.17
CA ALA A 30 -13.10 -1.40 17.54
C ALA A 30 -12.60 -0.40 16.47
N ALA A 31 -13.49 0.28 15.77
CA ALA A 31 -13.12 1.34 14.84
C ALA A 31 -12.48 2.53 15.59
N ALA A 32 -13.09 2.99 16.69
CA ALA A 32 -12.54 4.07 17.49
C ALA A 32 -11.20 3.69 18.16
N MET A 33 -11.03 2.44 18.58
CA MET A 33 -9.74 1.93 19.06
C MET A 33 -8.66 2.05 17.96
N CYS A 34 -9.00 1.68 16.72
CA CYS A 34 -8.09 1.81 15.60
C CYS A 34 -7.75 3.28 15.31
N ASP A 35 -8.74 4.18 15.24
CA ASP A 35 -8.53 5.59 14.98
C ASP A 35 -7.71 6.27 16.08
N LEU A 36 -7.99 5.94 17.34
CA LEU A 36 -7.21 6.41 18.49
C LEU A 36 -5.76 5.88 18.44
N GLY A 37 -5.58 4.64 18.01
CA GLY A 37 -4.26 4.06 17.77
C GLY A 37 -3.46 4.86 16.75
N VAL A 38 -4.09 5.31 15.65
CA VAL A 38 -3.46 6.20 14.65
C VAL A 38 -3.05 7.54 15.28
N CYS A 39 -3.89 8.12 16.13
CA CYS A 39 -3.56 9.37 16.82
C CYS A 39 -2.30 9.22 17.67
N TYR A 40 -2.19 8.15 18.47
CA TYR A 40 -0.99 7.89 19.28
C TYR A 40 0.23 7.52 18.44
N GLU A 41 0.09 6.77 17.35
CA GLU A 41 1.18 6.42 16.44
C GLU A 41 1.82 7.67 15.81
N ARG A 42 0.98 8.65 15.42
CA ARG A 42 1.42 9.86 14.72
C ARG A 42 1.69 11.04 15.63
N GLY A 43 1.18 11.03 16.85
CA GLY A 43 1.19 12.20 17.75
C GLY A 43 0.21 13.29 17.30
N GLU A 44 -0.92 12.90 16.70
CA GLU A 44 -1.95 13.82 16.20
C GLU A 44 -3.02 14.05 17.28
N GLY A 45 -3.07 15.26 17.83
CA GLY A 45 -3.98 15.63 18.92
C GLY A 45 -3.62 15.08 20.31
N VAL A 46 -2.58 14.26 20.40
CA VAL A 46 -1.99 13.69 21.62
C VAL A 46 -0.48 13.57 21.45
N GLU A 47 0.24 13.39 22.55
CA GLU A 47 1.65 13.03 22.52
C GLU A 47 1.82 11.62 21.90
N ARG A 48 2.83 11.47 21.04
CA ARG A 48 3.14 10.19 20.39
C ARG A 48 3.48 9.11 21.42
N ASP A 49 2.77 8.00 21.35
CA ASP A 49 2.96 6.84 22.23
C ASP A 49 2.71 5.54 21.47
N LEU A 50 3.79 4.93 20.98
CA LEU A 50 3.72 3.69 20.22
C LEU A 50 3.23 2.50 21.05
N SER A 51 3.51 2.47 22.35
CA SER A 51 3.04 1.39 23.22
C SER A 51 1.51 1.41 23.35
N ARG A 52 0.93 2.61 23.47
CA ARG A 52 -0.52 2.79 23.45
C ARG A 52 -1.12 2.47 22.09
N ALA A 53 -0.48 2.91 21.00
CA ALA A 53 -0.93 2.59 19.64
C ALA A 53 -1.00 1.07 19.42
N VAL A 54 0.05 0.33 19.79
CA VAL A 54 0.08 -1.14 19.73
C VAL A 54 -1.05 -1.76 20.53
N SER A 55 -1.28 -1.30 21.77
CA SER A 55 -2.35 -1.84 22.63
C SER A 55 -3.73 -1.64 22.00
N LEU A 56 -3.98 -0.45 21.47
CA LEU A 56 -5.24 -0.10 20.82
C LEU A 56 -5.47 -0.88 19.51
N TYR A 57 -4.43 -0.99 18.67
CA TYR A 57 -4.53 -1.81 17.46
C TYR A 57 -4.75 -3.28 17.77
N ARG A 58 -4.13 -3.80 18.84
CA ARG A 58 -4.35 -5.18 19.28
C ARG A 58 -5.80 -5.40 19.72
N GLN A 59 -6.36 -4.52 20.53
CA GLN A 59 -7.77 -4.58 20.94
C GLN A 59 -8.70 -4.51 19.72
N ALA A 60 -8.45 -3.57 18.78
CA ALA A 60 -9.23 -3.46 17.56
C ALA A 60 -9.12 -4.72 16.69
N ALA A 61 -7.91 -5.28 16.56
CA ALA A 61 -7.63 -6.48 15.76
C ALA A 61 -8.31 -7.73 16.35
N GLU A 62 -8.25 -7.91 17.66
CA GLU A 62 -8.91 -8.99 18.39
C GLU A 62 -10.44 -8.88 18.31
N ALA A 63 -10.97 -7.66 18.26
CA ALA A 63 -12.39 -7.38 18.00
C ALA A 63 -12.77 -7.51 16.51
N GLY A 64 -11.85 -7.98 15.64
CA GLY A 64 -12.13 -8.25 14.23
C GLY A 64 -12.04 -7.05 13.29
N ASN A 65 -11.57 -5.88 13.75
CA ASN A 65 -11.43 -4.71 12.89
C ASN A 65 -10.27 -4.89 11.89
N ALA A 66 -10.58 -4.95 10.59
CA ALA A 66 -9.60 -5.20 9.53
C ALA A 66 -8.49 -4.13 9.47
N ALA A 67 -8.82 -2.87 9.74
CA ALA A 67 -7.83 -1.80 9.75
C ALA A 67 -6.88 -1.91 10.95
N GLY A 68 -7.41 -2.24 12.14
CA GLY A 68 -6.61 -2.54 13.33
C GLY A 68 -5.68 -3.74 13.10
N GLN A 69 -6.19 -4.80 12.47
CA GLN A 69 -5.37 -5.97 12.09
C GLN A 69 -4.25 -5.58 11.12
N CYS A 70 -4.56 -4.81 10.08
CA CYS A 70 -3.55 -4.38 9.12
C CYS A 70 -2.49 -3.46 9.75
N ASN A 71 -2.89 -2.54 10.64
CA ASN A 71 -1.97 -1.65 11.33
C ASN A 71 -1.09 -2.42 12.33
N LEU A 72 -1.67 -3.35 13.09
CA LEU A 72 -0.90 -4.21 13.99
C LEU A 72 0.10 -5.08 13.22
N GLY A 73 -0.31 -5.63 12.07
CA GLY A 73 0.59 -6.35 11.17
C GLY A 73 1.78 -5.50 10.71
N PHE A 74 1.54 -4.22 10.39
CA PHE A 74 2.59 -3.29 10.01
C PHE A 74 3.56 -2.99 11.17
N LEU A 75 3.08 -2.84 12.40
CA LEU A 75 3.95 -2.66 13.56
C LEU A 75 4.82 -3.89 13.83
N TYR A 76 4.29 -5.10 13.65
CA TYR A 76 5.11 -6.31 13.72
C TYR A 76 6.12 -6.43 12.57
N GLU A 77 5.78 -5.96 11.36
CA GLU A 77 6.70 -5.89 10.22
C GLU A 77 7.86 -4.94 10.49
N SER A 78 7.58 -3.73 11.00
CA SER A 78 8.58 -2.68 11.23
C SER A 78 9.37 -2.86 12.54
N GLY A 79 8.79 -3.56 13.53
CA GLY A 79 9.32 -3.60 14.89
C GLY A 79 9.10 -2.31 15.68
N GLU A 80 8.15 -1.46 15.25
CA GLU A 80 7.83 -0.23 15.94
C GLU A 80 6.87 -0.47 17.12
N GLY A 81 7.36 -0.25 18.35
CA GLY A 81 6.59 -0.44 19.58
C GLY A 81 6.36 -1.90 19.98
N VAL A 82 6.79 -2.85 19.17
CA VAL A 82 6.79 -4.30 19.42
C VAL A 82 8.07 -4.93 18.89
N GLU A 83 8.42 -6.11 19.38
CA GLU A 83 9.48 -6.91 18.76
C GLU A 83 9.08 -7.29 17.34
N GLN A 84 10.00 -7.13 16.37
CA GLN A 84 9.74 -7.48 14.98
C GLN A 84 9.44 -8.97 14.82
N SER A 85 8.33 -9.29 14.18
CA SER A 85 7.90 -10.67 13.89
C SER A 85 7.17 -10.72 12.56
N TRP A 86 7.81 -11.27 11.54
CA TRP A 86 7.19 -11.46 10.23
C TRP A 86 6.04 -12.47 10.27
N GLU A 87 6.11 -13.48 11.14
CA GLU A 87 5.08 -14.48 11.34
C GLU A 87 3.80 -13.84 11.90
N ASP A 88 3.94 -12.97 12.91
CA ASP A 88 2.80 -12.23 13.47
C ASP A 88 2.26 -11.19 12.46
N ALA A 89 3.14 -10.49 11.74
CA ALA A 89 2.72 -9.59 10.68
C ALA A 89 1.84 -10.30 9.64
N VAL A 90 2.29 -11.45 9.15
CA VAL A 90 1.53 -12.27 8.19
C VAL A 90 0.21 -12.76 8.76
N ARG A 91 0.18 -13.17 10.02
CA ARG A 91 -1.06 -13.61 10.68
C ARG A 91 -2.11 -12.49 10.65
N TRP A 92 -1.72 -11.28 11.00
CA TRP A 92 -2.62 -10.14 11.04
C TRP A 92 -2.97 -9.61 9.64
N TYR A 93 -2.01 -9.56 8.71
CA TYR A 93 -2.30 -9.22 7.32
C TYR A 93 -3.30 -10.20 6.70
N ARG A 94 -3.16 -11.51 6.98
CA ARG A 94 -4.08 -12.53 6.47
C ARG A 94 -5.49 -12.30 7.02
N ALA A 95 -5.64 -12.07 8.32
CA ALA A 95 -6.94 -11.80 8.93
C ALA A 95 -7.64 -10.58 8.29
N ALA A 96 -6.90 -9.50 8.02
CA ALA A 96 -7.44 -8.31 7.35
C ALA A 96 -7.70 -8.55 5.84
N ALA A 97 -6.82 -9.29 5.16
CA ALA A 97 -6.95 -9.60 3.73
C ALA A 97 -8.16 -10.48 3.44
N GLU A 98 -8.46 -11.46 4.28
CA GLU A 98 -9.64 -12.33 4.20
C GLU A 98 -10.95 -11.54 4.40
N GLN A 99 -10.91 -10.40 5.08
CA GLN A 99 -12.02 -9.46 5.17
C GLN A 99 -12.13 -8.53 3.94
N GLY A 100 -11.28 -8.72 2.94
CA GLY A 100 -11.31 -7.93 1.70
C GLY A 100 -10.53 -6.63 1.74
N MET A 101 -9.70 -6.34 2.76
CA MET A 101 -8.96 -5.09 2.86
C MET A 101 -7.81 -5.02 1.83
N PRO A 102 -7.86 -4.13 0.79
CA PRO A 102 -6.89 -4.14 -0.30
C PRO A 102 -5.45 -3.92 0.15
N ARG A 103 -5.24 -3.01 1.12
CA ARG A 103 -3.91 -2.75 1.68
C ARG A 103 -3.30 -4.00 2.33
N ALA A 104 -4.09 -4.75 3.09
CA ALA A 104 -3.64 -5.98 3.72
C ALA A 104 -3.41 -7.09 2.69
N GLN A 105 -4.23 -7.17 1.64
CA GLN A 105 -4.04 -8.08 0.52
C GLN A 105 -2.70 -7.82 -0.19
N CYS A 106 -2.37 -6.55 -0.46
CA CYS A 106 -1.07 -6.19 -1.04
C CYS A 106 0.11 -6.52 -0.11
N ASN A 107 -0.02 -6.28 1.20
CA ASN A 107 1.03 -6.59 2.17
C ASN A 107 1.24 -8.11 2.30
N LEU A 108 0.16 -8.88 2.38
CA LEU A 108 0.22 -10.34 2.42
C LEU A 108 0.81 -10.92 1.12
N ALA A 109 0.43 -10.36 -0.04
CA ALA A 109 1.00 -10.72 -1.32
C ALA A 109 2.51 -10.50 -1.36
N TRP A 110 2.97 -9.36 -0.86
CA TRP A 110 4.39 -9.04 -0.74
C TRP A 110 5.13 -10.05 0.17
N CYS A 111 4.52 -10.43 1.31
CA CYS A 111 5.09 -11.45 2.18
C CYS A 111 5.26 -12.79 1.45
N TYR A 112 4.28 -13.21 0.65
CA TYR A 112 4.41 -14.42 -0.18
C TYR A 112 5.41 -14.27 -1.32
N GLU A 113 5.54 -13.09 -1.92
CA GLU A 113 6.51 -12.82 -2.99
C GLU A 113 7.95 -12.97 -2.49
N TYR A 114 8.24 -12.47 -1.29
CA TYR A 114 9.60 -12.44 -0.73
C TYR A 114 9.89 -13.49 0.34
N GLY A 115 8.92 -14.34 0.68
CA GLY A 115 9.09 -15.37 1.71
C GLY A 115 9.28 -14.78 3.12
N LYS A 116 8.61 -13.68 3.45
CA LYS A 116 8.70 -13.02 4.75
C LYS A 116 7.62 -13.55 5.69
N GLY A 117 8.03 -14.26 6.76
CA GLY A 117 7.12 -14.87 7.72
C GLY A 117 6.25 -16.00 7.17
N VAL A 118 6.43 -16.36 5.91
CA VAL A 118 5.78 -17.49 5.20
C VAL A 118 6.72 -18.07 4.17
N GLU A 119 6.48 -19.31 3.75
CA GLU A 119 7.16 -19.88 2.59
C GLU A 119 6.84 -19.09 1.32
N GLN A 120 7.87 -18.76 0.53
CA GLN A 120 7.72 -18.04 -0.73
C GLN A 120 6.77 -18.76 -1.68
N ASN A 121 5.77 -18.05 -2.18
CA ASN A 121 4.79 -18.61 -3.09
C ASN A 121 4.24 -17.56 -4.07
N TRP A 122 4.81 -17.54 -5.26
CA TRP A 122 4.46 -16.59 -6.32
C TRP A 122 2.98 -16.66 -6.74
N LYS A 123 2.38 -17.86 -6.77
CA LYS A 123 0.97 -18.02 -7.12
C LYS A 123 0.04 -17.40 -6.09
N ARG A 124 0.37 -17.55 -4.80
CA ARG A 124 -0.37 -16.90 -3.71
C ARG A 124 -0.18 -15.38 -3.72
N ALA A 125 1.03 -14.89 -4.02
CA ALA A 125 1.29 -13.47 -4.16
C ALA A 125 0.40 -12.85 -5.25
N VAL A 126 0.40 -13.44 -6.44
CA VAL A 126 -0.47 -13.00 -7.56
C VAL A 126 -1.95 -13.06 -7.20
N HIS A 127 -2.38 -14.11 -6.51
CA HIS A 127 -3.77 -14.22 -6.07
C HIS A 127 -4.18 -13.01 -5.23
N TRP A 128 -3.40 -12.66 -4.23
CA TRP A 128 -3.72 -11.54 -3.34
C TRP A 128 -3.56 -10.17 -4.01
N TYR A 129 -2.54 -9.97 -4.87
CA TYR A 129 -2.44 -8.75 -5.68
C TYR A 129 -3.65 -8.58 -6.59
N ARG A 130 -4.15 -9.67 -7.20
CA ARG A 130 -5.35 -9.64 -8.04
C ARG A 130 -6.59 -9.27 -7.24
N GLN A 131 -6.75 -9.85 -6.04
CA GLN A 131 -7.88 -9.51 -5.16
C GLN A 131 -7.91 -8.01 -4.81
N ALA A 132 -6.76 -7.38 -4.59
CA ALA A 132 -6.68 -5.94 -4.39
C ALA A 132 -6.95 -5.16 -5.69
N ALA A 133 -6.41 -5.60 -6.81
CA ALA A 133 -6.58 -4.97 -8.12
C ALA A 133 -8.03 -5.01 -8.61
N ASP A 134 -8.76 -6.10 -8.33
CA ASP A 134 -10.18 -6.26 -8.67
C ASP A 134 -11.08 -5.29 -7.87
N GLN A 135 -10.58 -4.76 -6.76
CA GLN A 135 -11.20 -3.69 -5.97
C GLN A 135 -10.70 -2.28 -6.40
N GLU A 136 -10.07 -2.18 -7.55
CA GLU A 136 -9.51 -0.94 -8.11
C GLU A 136 -8.44 -0.30 -7.21
N ASP A 137 -7.79 -1.08 -6.33
CA ASP A 137 -6.66 -0.59 -5.53
C ASP A 137 -5.45 -0.29 -6.43
N PRO A 138 -4.95 0.95 -6.45
CA PRO A 138 -3.87 1.34 -7.37
C PRO A 138 -2.58 0.57 -7.17
N ARG A 139 -2.26 0.20 -5.92
CA ARG A 139 -1.06 -0.59 -5.59
C ARG A 139 -1.23 -2.04 -6.05
N GLY A 140 -2.43 -2.61 -5.87
CA GLY A 140 -2.77 -3.95 -6.37
C GLY A 140 -2.66 -4.03 -7.89
N MET A 141 -3.25 -3.06 -8.60
CA MET A 141 -3.15 -2.96 -10.06
C MET A 141 -1.70 -2.81 -10.53
N PHE A 142 -0.92 -1.94 -9.88
CA PHE A 142 0.50 -1.77 -10.18
C PHE A 142 1.28 -3.07 -9.99
N CYS A 143 1.07 -3.77 -8.88
CA CYS A 143 1.75 -5.03 -8.59
C CYS A 143 1.37 -6.12 -9.62
N MET A 144 0.13 -6.17 -10.09
CA MET A 144 -0.26 -7.05 -11.20
C MET A 144 0.53 -6.74 -12.47
N GLY A 145 0.70 -5.46 -12.82
CA GLY A 145 1.54 -5.05 -13.94
C GLY A 145 2.98 -5.54 -13.80
N VAL A 146 3.56 -5.43 -12.60
CA VAL A 146 4.91 -5.94 -12.30
C VAL A 146 4.97 -7.47 -12.44
N CYS A 147 3.96 -8.18 -11.96
CA CYS A 147 3.90 -9.64 -12.08
C CYS A 147 3.92 -10.09 -13.54
N TYR A 148 3.10 -9.49 -14.39
CA TYR A 148 3.08 -9.81 -15.83
C TYR A 148 4.37 -9.37 -16.54
N LYS A 149 4.92 -8.21 -16.22
CA LYS A 149 6.20 -7.74 -16.76
C LYS A 149 7.34 -8.72 -16.48
N ARG A 150 7.39 -9.30 -15.28
CA ARG A 150 8.50 -10.15 -14.80
C ARG A 150 8.22 -11.65 -14.91
N GLY A 151 7.00 -12.07 -15.22
CA GLY A 151 6.59 -13.48 -15.20
C GLY A 151 6.54 -14.06 -13.77
N ILE A 152 6.19 -13.25 -12.77
CA ILE A 152 6.10 -13.66 -11.37
C ILE A 152 4.76 -14.34 -11.12
N GLY A 153 4.77 -15.66 -10.94
CA GLY A 153 3.56 -16.45 -10.68
C GLY A 153 2.54 -16.51 -11.83
N VAL A 154 2.80 -15.83 -12.94
CA VAL A 154 2.06 -15.81 -14.20
C VAL A 154 3.05 -15.91 -15.37
N ALA A 155 2.60 -16.26 -16.55
CA ALA A 155 3.44 -16.14 -17.76
C ALA A 155 3.77 -14.66 -18.02
N GLN A 156 5.00 -14.37 -18.44
CA GLN A 156 5.38 -13.01 -18.82
C GLN A 156 4.53 -12.53 -20.01
N ASP A 157 3.95 -11.33 -19.85
CA ASP A 157 3.11 -10.71 -20.87
C ASP A 157 3.20 -9.18 -20.73
N TRP A 158 3.88 -8.55 -21.69
CA TRP A 158 4.10 -7.10 -21.68
C TRP A 158 2.82 -6.31 -22.00
N GLU A 159 1.95 -6.85 -22.88
CA GLU A 159 0.70 -6.18 -23.22
C GLU A 159 -0.23 -6.15 -21.99
N GLU A 160 -0.31 -7.27 -21.28
CA GLU A 160 -1.10 -7.35 -20.06
C GLU A 160 -0.50 -6.49 -18.94
N ALA A 161 0.83 -6.42 -18.83
CA ALA A 161 1.52 -5.51 -17.90
C ALA A 161 1.14 -4.04 -18.17
N VAL A 162 1.16 -3.63 -19.46
CA VAL A 162 0.76 -2.28 -19.88
C VAL A 162 -0.69 -1.99 -19.52
N ARG A 163 -1.62 -2.93 -19.75
CA ARG A 163 -3.04 -2.75 -19.36
C ARG A 163 -3.22 -2.49 -17.89
N TRP A 164 -2.49 -3.23 -17.04
CA TRP A 164 -2.53 -3.04 -15.61
C TRP A 164 -1.89 -1.72 -15.18
N TYR A 165 -0.75 -1.34 -15.78
CA TYR A 165 -0.14 -0.03 -15.52
C TYR A 165 -1.03 1.12 -15.97
N GLN A 166 -1.75 1.00 -17.10
CA GLN A 166 -2.70 2.02 -17.56
C GLN A 166 -3.84 2.22 -16.55
N LYS A 167 -4.41 1.14 -16.02
CA LYS A 167 -5.44 1.22 -14.98
C LYS A 167 -4.91 1.92 -13.73
N ALA A 168 -3.75 1.51 -13.24
CA ALA A 168 -3.15 2.12 -12.05
C ALA A 168 -2.73 3.58 -12.28
N ALA A 169 -2.16 3.91 -13.44
CA ALA A 169 -1.77 5.28 -13.80
C ALA A 169 -2.99 6.20 -13.93
N GLY A 170 -4.12 5.68 -14.42
CA GLY A 170 -5.38 6.40 -14.52
C GLY A 170 -5.94 6.86 -13.17
N THR A 171 -5.55 6.23 -12.07
CA THR A 171 -5.89 6.69 -10.71
C THR A 171 -4.94 7.76 -10.18
N GLY A 172 -3.91 8.12 -10.93
CA GLY A 172 -2.85 9.03 -10.49
C GLY A 172 -1.69 8.35 -9.75
N TYR A 173 -1.60 7.01 -9.74
CA TYR A 173 -0.53 6.31 -9.02
C TYR A 173 0.83 6.53 -9.71
N ALA A 174 1.70 7.34 -9.07
CA ALA A 174 2.96 7.81 -9.66
C ALA A 174 3.88 6.68 -10.13
N ALA A 175 4.06 5.62 -9.33
CA ALA A 175 4.89 4.49 -9.73
C ALA A 175 4.38 3.77 -10.99
N ALA A 176 3.05 3.73 -11.20
CA ALA A 176 2.47 3.16 -12.41
C ALA A 176 2.64 4.09 -13.61
N GLN A 177 2.49 5.41 -13.43
CA GLN A 177 2.79 6.40 -14.47
C GLN A 177 4.24 6.28 -14.93
N CYS A 178 5.19 6.20 -14.00
CA CYS A 178 6.60 6.01 -14.32
C CYS A 178 6.84 4.70 -15.09
N ASN A 179 6.31 3.55 -14.62
CA ASN A 179 6.50 2.27 -15.32
C ASN A 179 5.82 2.22 -16.69
N LEU A 180 4.65 2.84 -16.84
CA LEU A 180 3.97 2.99 -18.12
C LEU A 180 4.78 3.88 -19.07
N GLY A 181 5.39 4.95 -18.56
CA GLY A 181 6.32 5.80 -19.30
C GLY A 181 7.49 5.00 -19.87
N VAL A 182 8.08 4.10 -19.06
CA VAL A 182 9.15 3.19 -19.52
C VAL A 182 8.66 2.27 -20.64
N CYS A 183 7.42 1.76 -20.54
CA CYS A 183 6.85 0.92 -21.60
C CYS A 183 6.72 1.67 -22.93
N TYR A 184 6.22 2.92 -22.90
CA TYR A 184 6.14 3.76 -24.10
C TYR A 184 7.51 4.19 -24.63
N GLU A 185 8.47 4.49 -23.78
CA GLU A 185 9.83 4.84 -24.17
C GLU A 185 10.52 3.72 -24.94
N ARG A 186 10.33 2.47 -24.50
CA ARG A 186 11.00 1.30 -25.05
C ARG A 186 10.19 0.55 -26.10
N GLY A 187 8.88 0.79 -26.19
CA GLY A 187 7.99 0.00 -27.04
C GLY A 187 7.74 -1.41 -26.48
N GLU A 188 7.73 -1.58 -25.15
CA GLU A 188 7.51 -2.86 -24.49
C GLU A 188 6.01 -3.06 -24.18
N GLY A 189 5.36 -3.96 -24.91
CA GLY A 189 3.92 -4.23 -24.80
C GLY A 189 3.00 -3.13 -25.35
N VAL A 190 3.57 -2.11 -25.96
CA VAL A 190 2.87 -0.96 -26.57
C VAL A 190 3.76 -0.34 -27.64
N GLU A 191 3.19 0.33 -28.65
CA GLU A 191 3.95 1.06 -29.64
C GLU A 191 4.78 2.18 -28.95
N LYS A 192 6.03 2.34 -29.40
CA LYS A 192 6.94 3.34 -28.85
C LYS A 192 6.40 4.76 -29.08
N ASP A 193 6.29 5.54 -28.02
CA ASP A 193 5.81 6.93 -28.03
C ASP A 193 6.54 7.74 -26.95
N ILE A 194 7.58 8.46 -27.39
CA ILE A 194 8.41 9.28 -26.47
C ILE A 194 7.62 10.45 -25.90
N ALA A 195 6.72 11.07 -26.68
CA ALA A 195 5.93 12.19 -26.21
C ALA A 195 5.03 11.77 -25.04
N ARG A 196 4.41 10.58 -25.15
CA ARG A 196 3.59 10.02 -24.11
C ARG A 196 4.40 9.57 -22.87
N ALA A 197 5.62 9.06 -23.10
CA ALA A 197 6.54 8.75 -22.00
C ALA A 197 6.91 10.00 -21.20
N VAL A 198 7.25 11.13 -21.89
CA VAL A 198 7.55 12.42 -21.25
C VAL A 198 6.38 12.92 -20.41
N GLU A 199 5.15 12.84 -20.94
CA GLU A 199 3.95 13.26 -20.19
C GLU A 199 3.76 12.44 -18.91
N LEU A 200 3.90 11.12 -18.99
CA LEU A 200 3.75 10.21 -17.86
C LEU A 200 4.85 10.42 -16.80
N TYR A 201 6.09 10.61 -17.24
CA TYR A 201 7.19 10.93 -16.33
C TYR A 201 6.98 12.28 -15.64
N ARG A 202 6.43 13.28 -16.35
CA ARG A 202 6.09 14.59 -15.77
C ARG A 202 5.01 14.43 -14.69
N GLN A 203 3.95 13.70 -14.97
CA GLN A 203 2.88 13.43 -13.99
C GLN A 203 3.40 12.72 -12.73
N ALA A 204 4.33 11.77 -12.88
CA ALA A 204 4.98 11.12 -11.75
C ALA A 204 5.92 12.07 -10.99
N ALA A 205 6.70 12.88 -11.71
CA ALA A 205 7.66 13.85 -11.16
C ALA A 205 6.97 14.95 -10.34
N GLU A 206 5.80 15.44 -10.78
CA GLU A 206 4.97 16.41 -10.06
C GLU A 206 4.44 15.85 -8.71
N GLN A 207 4.39 14.54 -8.57
CA GLN A 207 4.07 13.85 -7.32
C GLN A 207 5.33 13.49 -6.49
N GLU A 208 6.47 14.11 -6.81
CA GLU A 208 7.76 13.86 -6.14
C GLU A 208 8.28 12.41 -6.30
N ASP A 209 7.82 11.66 -7.33
CA ASP A 209 8.36 10.34 -7.64
C ASP A 209 9.79 10.46 -8.19
N ALA A 210 10.75 9.96 -7.44
CA ALA A 210 12.17 10.09 -7.77
C ALA A 210 12.54 9.43 -9.11
N ALA A 211 11.89 8.31 -9.46
CA ALA A 211 12.13 7.62 -10.73
C ALA A 211 11.55 8.42 -11.90
N GLY A 212 10.34 8.99 -11.73
CA GLY A 212 9.73 9.90 -12.69
C GLY A 212 10.60 11.14 -12.96
N GLN A 213 11.11 11.76 -11.89
CA GLN A 213 12.02 12.91 -12.00
C GLN A 213 13.31 12.56 -12.76
N CYS A 214 13.91 11.42 -12.42
CA CYS A 214 15.16 10.96 -13.04
C CYS A 214 14.97 10.65 -14.53
N ASN A 215 13.90 9.92 -14.89
CA ASN A 215 13.60 9.55 -16.28
C ASN A 215 13.24 10.80 -17.12
N LEU A 216 12.49 11.74 -16.54
CA LEU A 216 12.18 12.99 -17.21
C LEU A 216 13.44 13.81 -17.50
N GLY A 217 14.32 13.93 -16.50
CA GLY A 217 15.62 14.61 -16.66
C GLY A 217 16.46 13.98 -17.76
N TYR A 218 16.54 12.65 -17.79
CA TYR A 218 17.27 11.93 -18.84
C TYR A 218 16.72 12.20 -20.25
N LEU A 219 15.40 12.19 -20.42
CA LEU A 219 14.81 12.48 -21.74
C LEU A 219 15.07 13.92 -22.20
N TYR A 220 15.14 14.88 -21.28
CA TYR A 220 15.51 16.26 -21.63
C TYR A 220 17.01 16.44 -21.94
N GLU A 221 17.87 15.55 -21.46
CA GLU A 221 19.32 15.59 -21.76
C GLU A 221 19.63 15.07 -23.18
N ILE A 222 18.88 14.08 -23.63
CA ILE A 222 19.16 13.41 -24.92
C ILE A 222 18.37 13.97 -26.10
N GLY A 223 17.44 14.90 -25.89
CA GLY A 223 16.75 15.49 -27.00
C GLY A 223 15.56 16.03 -27.13
#